data_d6912902ef279f22f1fc31668276d626
#
_entry.id   d6912902ef279f22f1fc31668276d626
#
_cell.length_a   1.000
_cell.length_b   1.000
_cell.length_c   1.000
_cell.angle_alpha   90.00
_cell.angle_beta   90.00
_cell.angle_gamma   90.00
#
_symmetry.space_group_name_H-M   'P 1'
#
loop_
_entity.id
_entity.type
_entity.pdbx_description
1 polymer ?
#
loop_
_entity_poly.entity_id
_entity_poly.type
_entity_poly.pdbx_seq_one_letter_code
_entity_poly.pdbx_strand_id
1 'polypeptide(L)'
;MNIAEAKNQIADTVEGYLTRDETGAYLIAPEAQRPLFLLGAPGIGKTAVVGQVARELGIGLVSYSMTHHTRQSALGLPFIVHKRYGDEEFDVSEYTMSEIIASIYDYREETGYDRGILFLDEINCVSETLYPSMLQFLQFKTFGRHKIPDGWTVVCAGNPPEYNRSVYDFDVVTLDRLRKIAVEPDLEAWRAYAIKTGVHPAILSYLEVKPDHFYSVESTPDGKSFVTARGWDDLSRIIKLREMKGKTVDRILVDQFLQDDSIAKRFAQYYLLFTKYRSDYQISAILAGGAPDEIRERARAARFDERLALARLILDALDAHTGAVVETEQVVRVVRDAVREIKPAILSGESAQDTLEGASCALMQRAALDEKAGAHAKKLRPYRLGATWLSEFAGACGGERALSGETAFSVIERAYSARVREMKERSETCAREIECAFGFVEGTFGNGREMVAFTAEFAAREGTSQFASRFGSDAYTEHGKDVLAASGQSDLEKRLRAIDLDALATADEEARKAEASKKSCGCGSCSGC
;
A
#
# COMPACT_ATOMS: atom_id res chain seq x y z
N MET A 1 18.36 1.07 3.81
CA MET A 1 17.31 2.01 3.39
C MET A 1 15.98 1.62 4.02
N ASN A 2 15.04 2.56 4.13
CA ASN A 2 13.71 2.24 4.64
C ASN A 2 12.82 1.59 3.56
N ILE A 3 11.63 1.11 3.97
CA ILE A 3 10.72 0.37 3.08
C ILE A 3 10.11 1.26 1.96
N ALA A 4 9.95 2.57 2.20
CA ALA A 4 9.44 3.50 1.19
C ALA A 4 10.48 3.80 0.10
N GLU A 5 11.74 3.97 0.49
CA GLU A 5 12.86 4.08 -0.46
C GLU A 5 13.03 2.80 -1.27
N ALA A 6 12.94 1.63 -0.60
CA ALA A 6 12.97 0.33 -1.28
C ALA A 6 11.84 0.19 -2.31
N LYS A 7 10.63 0.65 -1.98
CA LYS A 7 9.49 0.66 -2.90
C LYS A 7 9.79 1.45 -4.18
N ASN A 8 10.34 2.66 -4.04
CA ASN A 8 10.69 3.49 -5.19
C ASN A 8 11.77 2.81 -6.04
N GLN A 9 12.81 2.22 -5.41
CA GLN A 9 13.85 1.49 -6.13
C GLN A 9 13.33 0.26 -6.87
N ILE A 10 12.34 -0.45 -6.31
CA ILE A 10 11.68 -1.57 -7.01
C ILE A 10 10.89 -1.04 -8.19
N ALA A 11 10.08 0.00 -8.00
CA ALA A 11 9.26 0.59 -9.06
C ALA A 11 10.11 1.08 -10.23
N ASP A 12 11.13 1.91 -9.96
CA ASP A 12 12.06 2.44 -10.98
C ASP A 12 12.76 1.31 -11.75
N THR A 13 13.18 0.24 -11.04
CA THR A 13 13.88 -0.88 -11.68
C THR A 13 12.95 -1.70 -12.56
N VAL A 14 11.74 -2.01 -12.06
CA VAL A 14 10.74 -2.78 -12.80
C VAL A 14 10.29 -1.99 -14.03
N GLU A 15 10.02 -0.71 -13.89
CA GLU A 15 9.65 0.17 -15.01
C GLU A 15 10.78 0.22 -16.05
N GLY A 16 12.04 0.42 -15.61
CA GLY A 16 13.20 0.42 -16.50
C GLY A 16 13.40 -0.91 -17.23
N TYR A 17 13.15 -2.06 -16.57
CA TYR A 17 13.24 -3.38 -17.20
C TYR A 17 12.11 -3.65 -18.19
N LEU A 18 10.96 -3.02 -18.01
CA LEU A 18 9.81 -3.16 -18.90
C LEU A 18 9.78 -2.13 -20.04
N THR A 19 10.69 -1.14 -20.00
CA THR A 19 10.78 -0.10 -21.03
C THR A 19 11.32 -0.68 -22.34
N ARG A 20 10.64 -0.32 -23.45
CA ARG A 20 11.00 -0.74 -24.80
C ARG A 20 11.40 0.46 -25.66
N ASP A 21 12.23 0.23 -26.66
CA ASP A 21 12.59 1.20 -27.67
C ASP A 21 11.50 1.34 -28.76
N GLU A 22 11.74 2.19 -29.74
CA GLU A 22 10.84 2.41 -30.89
C GLU A 22 10.63 1.16 -31.75
N THR A 23 11.53 0.16 -31.68
CA THR A 23 11.43 -1.11 -32.40
C THR A 23 10.63 -2.15 -31.64
N GLY A 24 10.27 -1.88 -30.36
CA GLY A 24 9.61 -2.80 -29.46
C GLY A 24 10.56 -3.73 -28.69
N ALA A 25 11.88 -3.57 -28.83
CA ALA A 25 12.88 -4.30 -28.07
C ALA A 25 13.05 -3.69 -26.66
N TYR A 26 13.35 -4.53 -25.66
CA TYR A 26 13.65 -4.03 -24.33
C TYR A 26 14.98 -3.26 -24.31
N LEU A 27 15.01 -2.08 -23.69
CA LEU A 27 16.23 -1.28 -23.53
C LEU A 27 17.33 -2.05 -22.77
N ILE A 28 16.91 -2.88 -21.81
CA ILE A 28 17.80 -3.82 -21.10
C ILE A 28 17.30 -5.22 -21.44
N ALA A 29 18.10 -5.97 -22.20
CA ALA A 29 17.75 -7.32 -22.61
C ALA A 29 17.38 -8.19 -21.38
N PRO A 30 16.35 -9.07 -21.47
CA PRO A 30 15.89 -9.89 -20.35
C PRO A 30 16.99 -10.67 -19.63
N GLU A 31 18.03 -11.10 -20.37
CA GLU A 31 19.19 -11.81 -19.85
C GLU A 31 20.11 -10.91 -19.01
N ALA A 32 20.13 -9.60 -19.27
CA ALA A 32 20.91 -8.60 -18.55
C ALA A 32 20.17 -7.98 -17.35
N GLN A 33 18.87 -8.26 -17.20
CA GLN A 33 18.05 -7.78 -16.09
C GLN A 33 18.37 -8.59 -14.83
N ARG A 34 19.11 -8.01 -13.90
CA ARG A 34 19.44 -8.65 -12.62
C ARG A 34 18.19 -8.74 -11.73
N PRO A 35 17.88 -9.92 -11.14
CA PRO A 35 16.82 -10.02 -10.14
C PRO A 35 17.07 -9.08 -8.96
N LEU A 36 16.02 -8.45 -8.45
CA LEU A 36 16.06 -7.66 -7.22
C LEU A 36 16.06 -8.59 -6.01
N PHE A 37 16.89 -8.32 -5.00
CA PHE A 37 16.94 -9.08 -3.76
C PHE A 37 16.74 -8.17 -2.55
N LEU A 38 15.55 -8.24 -1.95
CA LEU A 38 15.16 -7.51 -0.74
C LEU A 38 15.66 -8.28 0.49
N LEU A 39 16.72 -7.83 1.11
CA LEU A 39 17.22 -8.41 2.35
C LEU A 39 16.88 -7.50 3.53
N GLY A 40 16.15 -8.01 4.51
CA GLY A 40 15.78 -7.20 5.68
C GLY A 40 15.04 -8.01 6.74
N ALA A 41 14.86 -7.39 7.88
CA ALA A 41 14.22 -7.96 9.06
C ALA A 41 12.81 -8.52 8.77
N PRO A 42 12.31 -9.52 9.50
CA PRO A 42 10.97 -10.04 9.33
C PRO A 42 9.90 -9.01 9.73
N GLY A 43 8.75 -9.05 9.08
CA GLY A 43 7.60 -8.23 9.45
C GLY A 43 7.67 -6.74 9.10
N ILE A 44 8.65 -6.28 8.29
CA ILE A 44 8.80 -4.88 7.87
C ILE A 44 8.03 -4.53 6.59
N GLY A 45 7.34 -5.50 5.96
CA GLY A 45 6.49 -5.24 4.79
C GLY A 45 7.10 -5.55 3.44
N LYS A 46 8.20 -6.32 3.33
CA LYS A 46 8.84 -6.68 2.05
C LYS A 46 7.87 -7.24 1.01
N THR A 47 7.07 -8.23 1.37
CA THR A 47 6.06 -8.84 0.49
C THR A 47 4.96 -7.84 0.10
N ALA A 48 4.50 -7.04 1.08
CA ALA A 48 3.45 -6.05 0.86
C ALA A 48 3.88 -4.95 -0.13
N VAL A 49 5.12 -4.51 -0.07
CA VAL A 49 5.64 -3.43 -0.92
C VAL A 49 5.73 -3.86 -2.39
N VAL A 50 6.11 -5.11 -2.67
CA VAL A 50 6.12 -5.65 -4.05
C VAL A 50 4.71 -5.67 -4.63
N GLY A 51 3.72 -6.09 -3.82
CA GLY A 51 2.31 -6.04 -4.23
C GLY A 51 1.78 -4.61 -4.45
N GLN A 52 2.28 -3.62 -3.71
CA GLN A 52 1.94 -2.21 -3.95
C GLN A 52 2.52 -1.72 -5.29
N VAL A 53 3.79 -2.02 -5.56
CA VAL A 53 4.45 -1.65 -6.83
C VAL A 53 3.73 -2.26 -8.02
N ALA A 54 3.40 -3.56 -7.99
CA ALA A 54 2.69 -4.22 -9.07
C ALA A 54 1.33 -3.53 -9.37
N ARG A 55 0.58 -3.16 -8.32
CA ARG A 55 -0.69 -2.43 -8.47
C ARG A 55 -0.53 -1.01 -9.01
N GLU A 56 0.49 -0.29 -8.57
CA GLU A 56 0.76 1.09 -9.01
C GLU A 56 1.19 1.15 -10.48
N LEU A 57 1.99 0.18 -10.91
CA LEU A 57 2.42 0.05 -12.31
C LEU A 57 1.37 -0.63 -13.20
N GLY A 58 0.27 -1.16 -12.65
CA GLY A 58 -0.77 -1.84 -13.39
C GLY A 58 -0.27 -3.12 -14.08
N ILE A 59 0.59 -3.89 -13.43
CA ILE A 59 1.19 -5.14 -13.92
C ILE A 59 0.82 -6.33 -13.04
N GLY A 60 0.97 -7.54 -13.58
CA GLY A 60 0.71 -8.78 -12.87
C GLY A 60 1.68 -9.05 -11.71
N LEU A 61 1.24 -9.85 -10.74
CA LEU A 61 2.06 -10.34 -9.64
C LEU A 61 1.79 -11.81 -9.40
N VAL A 62 2.82 -12.64 -9.57
CA VAL A 62 2.82 -14.05 -9.15
C VAL A 62 3.79 -14.17 -7.97
N SER A 63 3.30 -14.69 -6.84
CA SER A 63 4.06 -14.77 -5.59
C SER A 63 4.21 -16.22 -5.14
N TYR A 64 5.45 -16.60 -4.85
CA TYR A 64 5.82 -17.91 -4.36
C TYR A 64 6.66 -17.82 -3.08
N SER A 65 6.32 -18.64 -2.06
CA SER A 65 7.22 -18.88 -0.92
C SER A 65 8.09 -20.09 -1.19
N MET A 66 9.39 -19.90 -1.11
CA MET A 66 10.38 -20.93 -1.48
C MET A 66 10.60 -21.98 -0.38
N THR A 67 10.10 -21.78 0.83
CA THR A 67 10.31 -22.68 1.98
C THR A 67 9.67 -24.06 1.82
N HIS A 68 8.60 -24.17 1.06
CA HIS A 68 7.83 -25.39 0.88
C HIS A 68 8.13 -26.15 -0.41
N HIS A 69 9.00 -25.58 -1.27
CA HIS A 69 9.32 -26.19 -2.56
C HIS A 69 10.41 -27.27 -2.45
N THR A 70 10.09 -28.43 -2.98
CA THR A 70 11.08 -29.51 -3.22
C THR A 70 11.76 -29.26 -4.55
N ARG A 71 12.89 -29.94 -4.79
CA ARG A 71 13.57 -29.91 -6.09
C ARG A 71 12.64 -30.32 -7.24
N GLN A 72 11.73 -31.27 -6.99
CA GLN A 72 10.79 -31.77 -8.01
C GLN A 72 9.70 -30.76 -8.36
N SER A 73 9.13 -30.06 -7.40
CA SER A 73 8.12 -29.02 -7.67
C SER A 73 8.73 -27.79 -8.33
N ALA A 74 9.95 -27.42 -7.97
CA ALA A 74 10.61 -26.25 -8.54
C ALA A 74 11.19 -26.48 -9.94
N LEU A 75 11.76 -27.67 -10.21
CA LEU A 75 12.40 -28.00 -11.50
C LEU A 75 11.49 -28.74 -12.48
N GLY A 76 10.43 -29.34 -12.00
CA GLY A 76 9.62 -30.31 -12.73
C GLY A 76 10.10 -31.74 -12.55
N LEU A 77 9.31 -32.68 -13.05
CA LEU A 77 9.60 -34.11 -13.02
C LEU A 77 10.37 -34.54 -14.28
N PRO A 78 11.43 -35.37 -14.16
CA PRO A 78 12.09 -35.92 -15.31
C PRO A 78 11.18 -36.93 -16.03
N PHE A 79 11.15 -36.89 -17.34
CA PHE A 79 10.49 -37.87 -18.19
C PHE A 79 11.37 -38.22 -19.39
N ILE A 80 11.20 -39.38 -19.96
CA ILE A 80 11.99 -39.88 -21.07
C ILE A 80 11.30 -39.51 -22.38
N VAL A 81 12.06 -38.93 -23.30
CA VAL A 81 11.62 -38.61 -24.68
C VAL A 81 12.56 -39.31 -25.63
N HIS A 82 11.99 -40.06 -26.58
CA HIS A 82 12.74 -40.67 -27.70
C HIS A 82 13.05 -39.58 -28.73
N LYS A 83 14.31 -39.30 -28.96
CA LYS A 83 14.76 -38.32 -29.97
C LYS A 83 15.71 -38.95 -30.97
N ARG A 84 15.53 -38.54 -32.22
CA ARG A 84 16.40 -38.95 -33.33
C ARG A 84 17.38 -37.81 -33.65
N TYR A 85 18.65 -38.14 -33.64
CA TYR A 85 19.76 -37.25 -34.01
C TYR A 85 20.51 -37.89 -35.21
N GLY A 86 20.27 -37.38 -36.40
CA GLY A 86 20.74 -38.01 -37.63
C GLY A 86 20.02 -39.36 -37.87
N ASP A 87 20.79 -40.42 -37.95
CA ASP A 87 20.30 -41.79 -38.18
C ASP A 87 20.16 -42.62 -36.90
N GLU A 88 20.50 -42.05 -35.72
CA GLU A 88 20.46 -42.75 -34.44
C GLU A 88 19.34 -42.23 -33.54
N GLU A 89 18.71 -43.15 -32.78
CA GLU A 89 17.69 -42.84 -31.79
C GLU A 89 18.27 -42.90 -30.39
N PHE A 90 17.93 -41.90 -29.59
CA PHE A 90 18.39 -41.77 -28.19
C PHE A 90 17.22 -41.54 -27.26
N ASP A 91 17.32 -42.13 -26.09
CA ASP A 91 16.48 -41.81 -24.95
C ASP A 91 17.05 -40.60 -24.23
N VAL A 92 16.34 -39.47 -24.25
CA VAL A 92 16.74 -38.21 -23.66
C VAL A 92 15.85 -37.92 -22.47
N SER A 93 16.46 -37.65 -21.32
CA SER A 93 15.72 -37.16 -20.14
C SER A 93 15.41 -35.67 -20.29
N GLU A 94 14.12 -35.35 -20.27
CA GLU A 94 13.62 -33.96 -20.21
C GLU A 94 12.86 -33.74 -18.91
N TYR A 95 12.65 -32.48 -18.55
CA TYR A 95 11.86 -32.10 -17.38
C TYR A 95 10.52 -31.49 -17.82
N THR A 96 9.46 -31.80 -17.08
CA THR A 96 8.18 -31.09 -17.21
C THR A 96 8.37 -29.62 -16.85
N MET A 97 7.43 -28.76 -17.24
CA MET A 97 7.50 -27.36 -16.84
C MET A 97 7.44 -27.24 -15.32
N SER A 98 8.27 -26.37 -14.76
CA SER A 98 8.26 -25.99 -13.34
C SER A 98 6.91 -25.38 -12.98
N GLU A 99 6.39 -25.71 -11.79
CA GLU A 99 5.19 -25.09 -11.22
C GLU A 99 5.32 -23.56 -11.13
N ILE A 100 6.50 -23.06 -10.78
CA ILE A 100 6.80 -21.62 -10.70
C ILE A 100 6.63 -20.93 -12.06
N ILE A 101 7.07 -21.58 -13.14
CA ILE A 101 6.92 -21.03 -14.50
C ILE A 101 5.49 -21.21 -14.98
N ALA A 102 4.88 -22.37 -14.76
CA ALA A 102 3.50 -22.66 -15.16
C ALA A 102 2.52 -21.65 -14.58
N SER A 103 2.67 -21.30 -13.30
CA SER A 103 1.80 -20.31 -12.63
C SER A 103 1.82 -18.92 -13.28
N ILE A 104 2.92 -18.53 -13.93
CA ILE A 104 2.96 -17.28 -14.69
C ILE A 104 2.09 -17.39 -15.95
N TYR A 105 2.14 -18.52 -16.65
CA TYR A 105 1.32 -18.77 -17.85
C TYR A 105 -0.16 -18.83 -17.47
N ASP A 106 -0.51 -19.57 -16.41
CA ASP A 106 -1.88 -19.67 -15.89
C ASP A 106 -2.42 -18.27 -15.50
N TYR A 107 -1.62 -17.50 -14.79
CA TYR A 107 -1.98 -16.13 -14.40
C TYR A 107 -2.21 -15.21 -15.61
N ARG A 108 -1.38 -15.33 -16.65
CA ARG A 108 -1.56 -14.57 -17.91
C ARG A 108 -2.86 -14.94 -18.61
N GLU A 109 -3.19 -16.23 -18.69
CA GLU A 109 -4.44 -16.70 -19.31
C GLU A 109 -5.67 -16.25 -18.52
N GLU A 110 -5.61 -16.29 -17.18
CA GLU A 110 -6.73 -15.90 -16.32
C GLU A 110 -6.98 -14.40 -16.26
N THR A 111 -5.93 -13.59 -16.27
CA THR A 111 -6.02 -12.15 -16.00
C THR A 111 -5.77 -11.25 -17.19
N GLY A 112 -5.13 -11.77 -18.25
CA GLY A 112 -4.72 -11.01 -19.43
C GLY A 112 -3.50 -10.11 -19.24
N TYR A 113 -2.80 -10.19 -18.11
CA TYR A 113 -1.56 -9.42 -17.89
C TYR A 113 -0.36 -10.05 -18.61
N ASP A 114 0.15 -9.37 -19.65
CA ASP A 114 1.37 -9.80 -20.37
C ASP A 114 2.67 -9.45 -19.65
N ARG A 115 2.63 -8.52 -18.70
CA ARG A 115 3.78 -8.02 -17.95
C ARG A 115 3.56 -8.15 -16.46
N GLY A 116 4.63 -8.46 -15.71
CA GLY A 116 4.47 -8.65 -14.28
C GLY A 116 5.76 -8.86 -13.50
N ILE A 117 5.57 -9.14 -12.22
CA ILE A 117 6.61 -9.50 -11.26
C ILE A 117 6.40 -10.96 -10.85
N LEU A 118 7.44 -11.77 -10.98
CA LEU A 118 7.57 -13.03 -10.25
C LEU A 118 8.26 -12.73 -8.92
N PHE A 119 7.52 -12.83 -7.82
CA PHE A 119 8.03 -12.60 -6.49
C PHE A 119 8.35 -13.93 -5.79
N LEU A 120 9.61 -14.12 -5.41
CA LEU A 120 10.10 -15.29 -4.70
C LEU A 120 10.42 -14.91 -3.24
N ASP A 121 9.51 -15.24 -2.33
CA ASP A 121 9.71 -14.96 -0.91
C ASP A 121 10.55 -16.05 -0.24
N GLU A 122 11.34 -15.64 0.77
CA GLU A 122 12.22 -16.52 1.56
C GLU A 122 13.24 -17.30 0.70
N ILE A 123 13.77 -16.65 -0.35
CA ILE A 123 14.67 -17.29 -1.33
C ILE A 123 15.94 -17.89 -0.69
N ASN A 124 16.38 -17.35 0.43
CA ASN A 124 17.54 -17.83 1.15
C ASN A 124 17.24 -18.89 2.23
N CYS A 125 15.98 -19.36 2.29
CA CYS A 125 15.54 -20.52 3.10
C CYS A 125 15.39 -21.81 2.25
N VAL A 126 15.82 -21.77 1.01
CA VAL A 126 15.73 -22.90 0.06
C VAL A 126 16.61 -24.06 0.52
N SER A 127 16.13 -25.31 0.32
CA SER A 127 16.92 -26.49 0.67
C SER A 127 18.26 -26.56 -0.08
N GLU A 128 19.29 -27.13 0.54
CA GLU A 128 20.63 -27.30 -0.06
C GLU A 128 20.58 -27.96 -1.45
N THR A 129 19.66 -28.90 -1.65
CA THR A 129 19.53 -29.65 -2.90
C THR A 129 18.92 -28.82 -4.03
N LEU A 130 18.13 -27.78 -3.68
CA LEU A 130 17.48 -26.89 -4.65
C LEU A 130 18.32 -25.64 -4.93
N TYR A 131 19.18 -25.24 -3.99
CA TYR A 131 19.95 -24.00 -4.05
C TYR A 131 20.73 -23.80 -5.36
N PRO A 132 21.52 -24.78 -5.89
CA PRO A 132 22.26 -24.57 -7.13
C PRO A 132 21.35 -24.31 -8.35
N SER A 133 20.19 -24.96 -8.37
CA SER A 133 19.21 -24.77 -9.46
C SER A 133 18.50 -23.42 -9.38
N MET A 134 18.29 -22.92 -8.16
CA MET A 134 17.75 -21.56 -7.96
C MET A 134 18.75 -20.50 -8.38
N LEU A 135 20.04 -20.67 -8.13
CA LEU A 135 21.07 -19.76 -8.63
C LEU A 135 21.09 -19.69 -10.16
N GLN A 136 20.99 -20.85 -10.81
CA GLN A 136 20.86 -20.93 -12.28
C GLN A 136 19.60 -20.21 -12.76
N PHE A 137 18.47 -20.42 -12.09
CA PHE A 137 17.21 -19.74 -12.42
C PHE A 137 17.31 -18.22 -12.25
N LEU A 138 17.88 -17.73 -11.17
CA LEU A 138 18.07 -16.30 -10.93
C LEU A 138 18.96 -15.65 -12.02
N GLN A 139 19.94 -16.37 -12.53
CA GLN A 139 20.82 -15.89 -13.58
C GLN A 139 20.19 -15.92 -14.97
N PHE A 140 19.57 -17.05 -15.34
CA PHE A 140 19.12 -17.29 -16.72
C PHE A 140 17.59 -17.18 -16.88
N LYS A 141 16.86 -17.06 -15.76
CA LYS A 141 15.39 -17.06 -15.73
C LYS A 141 14.78 -18.32 -16.39
N THR A 142 15.48 -19.46 -16.27
CA THR A 142 15.10 -20.76 -16.85
C THR A 142 15.20 -21.88 -15.83
N PHE A 143 14.25 -22.79 -15.87
CA PHE A 143 14.38 -24.11 -15.29
C PHE A 143 14.39 -25.15 -16.43
N GLY A 144 15.52 -25.87 -16.57
CA GLY A 144 15.72 -26.77 -17.71
C GLY A 144 15.64 -26.01 -19.02
N ARG A 145 14.70 -26.40 -19.89
CA ARG A 145 14.42 -25.72 -21.17
C ARG A 145 13.32 -24.66 -21.11
N HIS A 146 12.64 -24.54 -19.99
CA HIS A 146 11.51 -23.63 -19.83
C HIS A 146 11.99 -22.28 -19.28
N LYS A 147 11.67 -21.20 -19.99
CA LYS A 147 11.99 -19.81 -19.65
C LYS A 147 10.74 -19.12 -19.12
N ILE A 148 10.91 -18.16 -18.19
CA ILE A 148 9.80 -17.25 -17.84
C ILE A 148 9.43 -16.40 -19.06
N PRO A 149 8.15 -16.05 -19.25
CA PRO A 149 7.74 -15.19 -20.35
C PRO A 149 8.46 -13.84 -20.33
N ASP A 150 8.78 -13.32 -21.51
CA ASP A 150 9.32 -11.97 -21.63
C ASP A 150 8.30 -10.95 -21.08
N GLY A 151 8.81 -9.91 -20.40
CA GLY A 151 7.96 -8.94 -19.69
C GLY A 151 7.71 -9.29 -18.21
N TRP A 152 8.28 -10.40 -17.73
CA TRP A 152 8.23 -10.75 -16.31
C TRP A 152 9.59 -10.56 -15.65
N THR A 153 9.61 -9.73 -14.59
CA THR A 153 10.81 -9.44 -13.82
C THR A 153 10.82 -10.26 -12.53
N VAL A 154 12.01 -10.65 -12.07
CA VAL A 154 12.16 -11.44 -10.83
C VAL A 154 12.53 -10.51 -9.68
N VAL A 155 11.73 -10.57 -8.62
CA VAL A 155 12.00 -9.92 -7.33
C VAL A 155 12.03 -10.99 -6.26
N CYS A 156 13.08 -11.01 -5.45
CA CYS A 156 13.26 -11.96 -4.37
C CYS A 156 13.27 -11.25 -3.01
N ALA A 157 12.83 -11.94 -1.96
CA ALA A 157 12.98 -11.47 -0.59
C ALA A 157 13.63 -12.54 0.28
N GLY A 158 14.33 -12.09 1.32
CA GLY A 158 14.94 -12.95 2.31
C GLY A 158 15.12 -12.24 3.64
N ASN A 159 15.39 -13.01 4.68
CA ASN A 159 15.73 -12.49 6.00
C ASN A 159 17.21 -12.71 6.28
N PRO A 160 17.88 -11.79 7.01
CA PRO A 160 19.24 -12.01 7.48
C PRO A 160 19.35 -13.20 8.45
N PRO A 161 20.54 -13.84 8.56
CA PRO A 161 20.73 -15.03 9.40
C PRO A 161 20.43 -14.81 10.89
N GLU A 162 20.55 -13.58 11.38
CA GLU A 162 20.28 -13.23 12.79
C GLU A 162 18.82 -13.54 13.19
N TYR A 163 17.91 -13.50 12.23
CA TYR A 163 16.48 -13.72 12.47
C TYR A 163 16.04 -15.16 12.23
N ASN A 164 16.72 -15.89 11.37
CA ASN A 164 16.36 -17.24 10.99
C ASN A 164 17.62 -18.13 10.80
N ARG A 165 17.77 -19.16 11.64
CA ARG A 165 18.91 -20.09 11.59
C ARG A 165 18.92 -21.01 10.37
N SER A 166 17.80 -21.14 9.68
CA SER A 166 17.68 -21.96 8.45
C SER A 166 18.02 -21.18 7.19
N VAL A 167 18.57 -20.00 7.32
CA VAL A 167 18.93 -19.13 6.20
C VAL A 167 20.36 -19.39 5.77
N TYR A 168 20.58 -19.47 4.46
CA TYR A 168 21.91 -19.47 3.86
C TYR A 168 22.33 -18.06 3.49
N ASP A 169 23.56 -17.69 3.83
CA ASP A 169 24.18 -16.50 3.29
C ASP A 169 24.57 -16.74 1.83
N PHE A 170 24.18 -15.84 0.96
CA PHE A 170 24.59 -15.88 -0.43
C PHE A 170 26.08 -15.50 -0.54
N ASP A 171 26.83 -16.32 -1.26
CA ASP A 171 28.21 -16.03 -1.58
C ASP A 171 28.36 -14.81 -2.51
N VAL A 172 29.57 -14.31 -2.64
CA VAL A 172 29.87 -13.12 -3.47
C VAL A 172 29.46 -13.36 -4.93
N VAL A 173 29.61 -14.60 -5.44
CA VAL A 173 29.28 -14.94 -6.83
C VAL A 173 27.77 -14.85 -7.07
N THR A 174 26.96 -15.23 -6.10
CA THR A 174 25.49 -15.10 -6.13
C THR A 174 25.08 -13.65 -6.01
N LEU A 175 25.64 -12.92 -5.04
CA LEU A 175 25.32 -11.51 -4.81
C LEU A 175 25.68 -10.61 -6.00
N ASP A 176 26.74 -10.93 -6.74
CA ASP A 176 27.11 -10.19 -7.96
C ASP A 176 26.08 -10.31 -9.08
N ARG A 177 25.28 -11.39 -9.07
CA ARG A 177 24.20 -11.63 -10.05
C ARG A 177 22.88 -11.00 -9.66
N LEU A 178 22.75 -10.54 -8.42
CA LEU A 178 21.56 -9.93 -7.87
C LEU A 178 21.75 -8.43 -7.67
N ARG A 179 20.66 -7.69 -7.66
CA ARG A 179 20.63 -6.31 -7.18
C ARG A 179 20.11 -6.30 -5.75
N LYS A 180 21.03 -6.34 -4.78
CA LYS A 180 20.69 -6.37 -3.35
C LYS A 180 20.18 -5.02 -2.87
N ILE A 181 19.04 -5.05 -2.19
CA ILE A 181 18.41 -3.92 -1.49
C ILE A 181 18.31 -4.30 -0.02
N ALA A 182 19.12 -3.68 0.83
CA ALA A 182 19.03 -3.86 2.28
C ALA A 182 17.93 -2.96 2.85
N VAL A 183 16.94 -3.55 3.52
CA VAL A 183 15.78 -2.85 4.07
C VAL A 183 15.80 -2.95 5.59
N GLU A 184 15.71 -1.80 6.25
CA GLU A 184 15.70 -1.67 7.71
C GLU A 184 14.34 -1.19 8.21
N PRO A 185 13.94 -1.56 9.44
CA PRO A 185 12.74 -1.03 10.06
C PRO A 185 12.85 0.49 10.24
N ASP A 186 11.79 1.21 9.86
CA ASP A 186 11.72 2.67 9.98
C ASP A 186 10.30 3.06 10.39
N LEU A 187 10.17 3.70 11.56
CA LEU A 187 8.88 4.09 12.11
C LEU A 187 8.20 5.16 11.26
N GLU A 188 8.94 6.16 10.75
CA GLU A 188 8.35 7.26 9.99
C GLU A 188 7.81 6.78 8.65
N ALA A 189 8.55 5.92 7.95
CA ALA A 189 8.08 5.31 6.71
C ALA A 189 6.84 4.42 6.95
N TRP A 190 6.83 3.66 8.06
CA TRP A 190 5.67 2.86 8.42
C TRP A 190 4.49 3.74 8.86
N ARG A 191 4.73 4.83 9.57
CA ARG A 191 3.70 5.78 10.03
C ARG A 191 2.94 6.40 8.85
N ALA A 192 3.65 6.82 7.80
CA ALA A 192 3.01 7.33 6.58
C ALA A 192 2.06 6.29 5.94
N TYR A 193 2.48 5.03 5.87
CA TYR A 193 1.64 3.91 5.45
C TYR A 193 0.47 3.69 6.42
N ALA A 194 0.73 3.67 7.73
CA ALA A 194 -0.24 3.39 8.78
C ALA A 194 -1.38 4.43 8.82
N ILE A 195 -1.07 5.71 8.64
CA ILE A 195 -2.05 6.79 8.53
C ILE A 195 -2.91 6.57 7.28
N LYS A 196 -2.30 6.33 6.13
CA LYS A 196 -3.01 6.11 4.85
C LYS A 196 -3.92 4.89 4.88
N THR A 197 -3.50 3.80 5.53
CA THR A 197 -4.28 2.56 5.65
C THR A 197 -5.24 2.56 6.84
N GLY A 198 -5.19 3.62 7.66
CA GLY A 198 -6.05 3.81 8.80
C GLY A 198 -5.72 2.85 9.94
N VAL A 199 -4.45 2.63 10.29
CA VAL A 199 -4.06 1.92 11.52
C VAL A 199 -4.71 2.59 12.73
N HIS A 200 -5.08 1.79 13.75
CA HIS A 200 -5.81 2.28 14.91
C HIS A 200 -5.10 3.45 15.59
N PRO A 201 -5.79 4.58 15.88
CA PRO A 201 -5.16 5.81 16.36
C PRO A 201 -4.44 5.66 17.70
N ALA A 202 -4.87 4.75 18.57
CA ALA A 202 -4.15 4.44 19.81
C ALA A 202 -2.73 3.90 19.56
N ILE A 203 -2.53 3.12 18.50
CA ILE A 203 -1.21 2.58 18.13
C ILE A 203 -0.32 3.72 17.62
N LEU A 204 -0.83 4.56 16.72
CA LEU A 204 -0.09 5.71 16.20
C LEU A 204 0.32 6.67 17.30
N SER A 205 -0.60 7.00 18.22
CA SER A 205 -0.30 7.87 19.35
C SER A 205 0.69 7.25 20.34
N TYR A 206 0.58 5.94 20.58
CA TYR A 206 1.53 5.23 21.45
C TYR A 206 2.94 5.24 20.90
N LEU A 207 3.10 4.91 19.63
CA LEU A 207 4.41 4.83 18.97
C LEU A 207 5.07 6.19 18.77
N GLU A 208 4.31 7.28 18.76
CA GLU A 208 4.88 8.63 18.78
C GLU A 208 5.50 8.98 20.13
N VAL A 209 4.89 8.51 21.22
CA VAL A 209 5.42 8.69 22.58
C VAL A 209 6.55 7.70 22.89
N LYS A 210 6.51 6.53 22.26
CA LYS A 210 7.43 5.41 22.47
C LYS A 210 7.93 4.82 21.13
N PRO A 211 8.73 5.58 20.35
CA PRO A 211 9.20 5.15 19.05
C PRO A 211 10.05 3.87 19.11
N ASP A 212 10.80 3.67 20.18
CA ASP A 212 11.65 2.49 20.39
C ASP A 212 10.84 1.17 20.52
N HIS A 213 9.53 1.27 20.78
CA HIS A 213 8.64 0.09 20.86
C HIS A 213 8.09 -0.35 19.51
N PHE A 214 8.45 0.34 18.42
CA PHE A 214 7.98 0.00 17.08
C PHE A 214 8.52 -1.34 16.58
N TYR A 215 9.81 -1.56 16.76
CA TYR A 215 10.50 -2.75 16.29
C TYR A 215 11.56 -3.20 17.30
N SER A 216 11.41 -4.41 17.81
CA SER A 216 12.38 -5.04 18.71
C SER A 216 12.44 -6.53 18.42
N VAL A 217 13.62 -7.12 18.40
CA VAL A 217 13.83 -8.57 18.32
C VAL A 217 14.97 -8.92 19.26
N GLU A 218 14.65 -9.53 20.39
CA GLU A 218 15.61 -9.88 21.43
C GLU A 218 15.59 -11.38 21.72
N SER A 219 16.75 -11.94 21.98
CA SER A 219 16.87 -13.32 22.47
C SER A 219 16.93 -13.32 23.98
N THR A 220 15.91 -13.84 24.63
CA THR A 220 15.81 -13.96 26.08
C THR A 220 16.07 -15.41 26.53
N PRO A 221 16.37 -15.65 27.80
CA PRO A 221 16.52 -17.02 28.32
C PRO A 221 15.28 -17.90 28.10
N ASP A 222 14.09 -17.30 28.11
CA ASP A 222 12.80 -17.97 27.95
C ASP A 222 12.36 -18.11 26.48
N GLY A 223 13.15 -17.61 25.53
CA GLY A 223 12.84 -17.68 24.11
C GLY A 223 13.18 -16.39 23.36
N LYS A 224 12.45 -16.12 22.27
CA LYS A 224 12.57 -14.86 21.52
C LYS A 224 11.43 -13.92 21.90
N SER A 225 11.77 -12.72 22.34
CA SER A 225 10.85 -11.60 22.51
C SER A 225 10.93 -10.73 21.24
N PHE A 226 9.78 -10.38 20.65
CA PHE A 226 9.80 -9.54 19.45
C PHE A 226 8.53 -8.72 19.25
N VAL A 227 8.71 -7.55 18.68
CA VAL A 227 7.67 -6.67 18.16
C VAL A 227 8.03 -6.27 16.74
N THR A 228 7.09 -6.32 15.83
CA THR A 228 7.30 -5.99 14.41
C THR A 228 6.20 -5.07 13.89
N ALA A 229 6.45 -4.40 12.77
CA ALA A 229 5.45 -3.60 12.07
C ALA A 229 4.19 -4.41 11.70
N ARG A 230 4.36 -5.70 11.32
CA ARG A 230 3.23 -6.62 11.07
C ARG A 230 2.41 -6.85 12.34
N GLY A 231 3.06 -7.05 13.49
CA GLY A 231 2.38 -7.23 14.76
C GLY A 231 1.47 -6.04 15.11
N TRP A 232 1.94 -4.82 14.91
CA TRP A 232 1.16 -3.61 15.10
C TRP A 232 -0.03 -3.49 14.13
N ASP A 233 0.17 -3.82 12.86
CA ASP A 233 -0.89 -3.78 11.84
C ASP A 233 -2.00 -4.82 12.12
N ASP A 234 -1.62 -6.05 12.45
CA ASP A 234 -2.55 -7.12 12.79
C ASP A 234 -3.30 -6.81 14.11
N LEU A 235 -2.61 -6.30 15.12
CA LEU A 235 -3.23 -5.82 16.36
C LEU A 235 -4.26 -4.74 16.08
N SER A 236 -3.94 -3.77 15.21
CA SER A 236 -4.86 -2.71 14.79
C SER A 236 -6.17 -3.27 14.22
N ARG A 237 -6.08 -4.26 13.33
CA ARG A 237 -7.25 -4.89 12.72
C ARG A 237 -8.14 -5.56 13.76
N ILE A 238 -7.53 -6.26 14.71
CA ILE A 238 -8.26 -6.95 15.76
C ILE A 238 -8.86 -5.98 16.79
N ILE A 239 -8.17 -4.90 17.15
CA ILE A 239 -8.73 -3.86 18.02
C ILE A 239 -10.00 -3.30 17.39
N LYS A 240 -9.95 -2.87 16.13
CA LYS A 240 -11.12 -2.34 15.41
C LYS A 240 -12.29 -3.32 15.35
N LEU A 241 -11.99 -4.60 15.06
CA LEU A 241 -13.02 -5.64 15.03
C LEU A 241 -13.66 -5.84 16.42
N ARG A 242 -12.86 -5.79 17.49
CA ARG A 242 -13.35 -5.91 18.86
C ARG A 242 -14.21 -4.72 19.28
N GLU A 243 -13.77 -3.50 18.96
CA GLU A 243 -14.54 -2.29 19.20
C GLU A 243 -15.91 -2.31 18.49
N MET A 244 -15.94 -2.70 17.19
CA MET A 244 -17.17 -2.87 16.43
C MET A 244 -18.14 -3.87 17.07
N LYS A 245 -17.62 -4.90 17.76
CA LYS A 245 -18.39 -5.93 18.46
C LYS A 245 -18.63 -5.61 19.94
N GLY A 246 -18.24 -4.43 20.43
CA GLY A 246 -18.35 -4.05 21.84
C GLY A 246 -17.54 -4.94 22.80
N LYS A 247 -16.48 -5.60 22.31
CA LYS A 247 -15.60 -6.47 23.12
C LYS A 247 -14.40 -5.70 23.63
N THR A 248 -13.98 -6.03 24.86
CA THR A 248 -12.79 -5.42 25.49
C THR A 248 -11.49 -5.87 24.83
N VAL A 249 -10.51 -4.96 24.79
CA VAL A 249 -9.13 -5.23 24.42
C VAL A 249 -8.32 -5.29 25.71
N ASP A 250 -7.75 -6.43 26.03
CA ASP A 250 -6.98 -6.67 27.23
C ASP A 250 -5.51 -7.01 26.90
N ARG A 251 -4.69 -7.10 27.94
CA ARG A 251 -3.26 -7.45 27.81
C ARG A 251 -3.07 -8.80 27.13
N ILE A 252 -3.91 -9.82 27.45
CA ILE A 252 -3.76 -11.17 26.91
C ILE A 252 -3.90 -11.17 25.40
N LEU A 253 -4.83 -10.35 24.87
CA LEU A 253 -4.98 -10.17 23.44
C LEU A 253 -3.76 -9.47 22.83
N VAL A 254 -3.30 -8.38 23.44
CA VAL A 254 -2.17 -7.60 22.93
C VAL A 254 -0.90 -8.45 22.84
N ASP A 255 -0.66 -9.26 23.87
CA ASP A 255 0.50 -10.15 23.98
C ASP A 255 0.59 -11.20 22.85
N GLN A 256 -0.56 -11.59 22.27
CA GLN A 256 -0.60 -12.49 21.12
C GLN A 256 0.00 -11.90 19.84
N PHE A 257 0.03 -10.58 19.72
CA PHE A 257 0.54 -9.86 18.55
C PHE A 257 1.89 -9.18 18.81
N LEU A 258 2.06 -8.64 20.03
CA LEU A 258 3.30 -8.03 20.48
C LEU A 258 3.95 -9.01 21.47
N GLN A 259 4.76 -9.90 20.95
CA GLN A 259 5.40 -10.97 21.73
C GLN A 259 6.59 -10.44 22.57
N ASP A 260 6.34 -9.31 23.22
CA ASP A 260 7.18 -8.67 24.23
C ASP A 260 6.30 -8.24 25.41
N ASP A 261 6.44 -8.95 26.53
CA ASP A 261 5.59 -8.78 27.72
C ASP A 261 5.59 -7.33 28.25
N SER A 262 6.74 -6.67 28.24
CA SER A 262 6.89 -5.28 28.71
C SER A 262 6.15 -4.31 27.80
N ILE A 263 6.32 -4.44 26.48
CA ILE A 263 5.68 -3.58 25.48
C ILE A 263 4.18 -3.84 25.44
N ALA A 264 3.76 -5.11 25.44
CA ALA A 264 2.35 -5.49 25.46
C ALA A 264 1.62 -4.94 26.69
N LYS A 265 2.22 -5.04 27.88
CA LYS A 265 1.66 -4.49 29.10
C LYS A 265 1.52 -2.96 29.03
N ARG A 266 2.55 -2.26 28.57
CA ARG A 266 2.55 -0.79 28.48
C ARG A 266 1.53 -0.30 27.44
N PHE A 267 1.44 -0.97 26.29
CA PHE A 267 0.44 -0.62 25.28
C PHE A 267 -0.97 -0.90 25.79
N ALA A 268 -1.24 -2.03 26.44
CA ALA A 268 -2.56 -2.33 26.98
C ALA A 268 -3.02 -1.28 28.01
N GLN A 269 -2.12 -0.82 28.87
CA GLN A 269 -2.39 0.27 29.81
C GLN A 269 -2.68 1.59 29.09
N TYR A 270 -1.88 1.91 28.07
CA TYR A 270 -2.10 3.11 27.24
C TYR A 270 -3.44 3.05 26.51
N TYR A 271 -3.82 1.90 25.95
CA TYR A 271 -5.09 1.71 25.27
C TYR A 271 -6.30 1.96 26.19
N LEU A 272 -6.25 1.53 27.44
CA LEU A 272 -7.29 1.83 28.43
C LEU A 272 -7.43 3.34 28.68
N LEU A 273 -6.32 4.07 28.78
CA LEU A 273 -6.34 5.53 28.90
C LEU A 273 -6.88 6.20 27.64
N PHE A 274 -6.48 5.73 26.47
CA PHE A 274 -6.97 6.24 25.19
C PHE A 274 -8.49 6.06 25.03
N THR A 275 -9.02 4.89 25.42
CA THR A 275 -10.48 4.62 25.41
C THR A 275 -11.22 5.52 26.39
N LYS A 276 -10.64 5.81 27.55
CA LYS A 276 -11.19 6.78 28.51
C LYS A 276 -11.23 8.18 27.91
N TYR A 277 -10.18 8.64 27.25
CA TYR A 277 -10.16 9.94 26.58
C TYR A 277 -11.25 10.04 25.52
N ARG A 278 -11.47 9.00 24.73
CA ARG A 278 -12.55 8.93 23.73
C ARG A 278 -13.94 9.18 24.36
N SER A 279 -14.20 8.58 25.53
CA SER A 279 -15.44 8.78 26.28
C SER A 279 -15.51 10.19 26.89
N ASP A 280 -14.44 10.62 27.51
CA ASP A 280 -14.39 11.86 28.27
C ASP A 280 -14.50 13.13 27.40
N TYR A 281 -13.97 13.09 26.16
CA TYR A 281 -13.97 14.24 25.25
C TYR A 281 -15.16 14.33 24.31
N GLN A 282 -16.10 13.39 24.35
CA GLN A 282 -17.36 13.42 23.56
C GLN A 282 -17.15 13.85 22.10
N ILE A 283 -16.35 13.09 21.34
CA ILE A 283 -15.92 13.44 19.97
C ILE A 283 -17.10 13.82 19.07
N SER A 284 -18.25 13.13 19.21
CA SER A 284 -19.45 13.43 18.43
C SER A 284 -19.99 14.85 18.72
N ALA A 285 -19.89 15.33 19.96
CA ALA A 285 -20.29 16.70 20.30
C ALA A 285 -19.33 17.74 19.71
N ILE A 286 -18.01 17.44 19.67
CA ILE A 286 -17.01 18.29 19.01
C ILE A 286 -17.35 18.42 17.52
N LEU A 287 -17.60 17.30 16.83
CA LEU A 287 -17.93 17.29 15.39
C LEU A 287 -19.28 17.98 15.08
N ALA A 288 -20.22 17.92 16.01
CA ALA A 288 -21.50 18.63 15.87
C ALA A 288 -21.40 20.15 16.18
N GLY A 289 -20.21 20.66 16.56
CA GLY A 289 -20.02 22.07 16.93
C GLY A 289 -20.53 22.44 18.32
N GLY A 290 -21.03 21.47 19.09
CA GLY A 290 -21.61 21.64 20.41
C GLY A 290 -20.69 21.24 21.57
N ALA A 291 -19.37 21.32 21.42
CA ALA A 291 -18.42 20.96 22.49
C ALA A 291 -18.58 21.89 23.70
N PRO A 292 -18.90 21.37 24.91
CA PRO A 292 -18.98 22.17 26.13
C PRO A 292 -17.64 22.86 26.43
N ASP A 293 -17.69 24.03 27.05
CA ASP A 293 -16.48 24.78 27.45
C ASP A 293 -15.57 23.97 28.40
N GLU A 294 -16.16 23.15 29.25
CA GLU A 294 -15.44 22.23 30.14
C GLU A 294 -14.52 21.26 29.37
N ILE A 295 -14.97 20.79 28.20
CA ILE A 295 -14.17 19.93 27.32
C ILE A 295 -12.98 20.71 26.73
N ARG A 296 -13.21 21.97 26.33
CA ARG A 296 -12.14 22.84 25.80
C ARG A 296 -11.10 23.17 26.89
N GLU A 297 -11.56 23.52 28.08
CA GLU A 297 -10.66 23.81 29.22
C GLU A 297 -9.86 22.56 29.60
N ARG A 298 -10.48 21.41 29.66
CA ARG A 298 -9.82 20.15 29.94
C ARG A 298 -8.75 19.83 28.86
N ALA A 299 -9.07 20.00 27.60
CA ALA A 299 -8.16 19.79 26.48
C ALA A 299 -6.96 20.76 26.54
N ARG A 300 -7.18 22.02 26.94
CA ARG A 300 -6.10 23.01 27.16
C ARG A 300 -5.17 22.62 28.29
N ALA A 301 -5.71 22.09 29.39
CA ALA A 301 -4.94 21.65 30.55
C ALA A 301 -4.27 20.27 30.36
N ALA A 302 -4.62 19.54 29.29
CA ALA A 302 -4.14 18.20 29.04
C ALA A 302 -2.65 18.18 28.70
N ARG A 303 -1.99 17.06 28.98
CA ARG A 303 -0.61 16.80 28.57
C ARG A 303 -0.52 16.66 27.05
N PHE A 304 0.66 16.85 26.51
CA PHE A 304 0.89 16.81 25.06
C PHE A 304 0.46 15.48 24.40
N ASP A 305 0.73 14.35 25.07
CA ASP A 305 0.31 13.00 24.61
C ASP A 305 -1.22 12.87 24.55
N GLU A 306 -1.94 13.43 25.52
CA GLU A 306 -3.42 13.46 25.55
C GLU A 306 -3.98 14.37 24.47
N ARG A 307 -3.38 15.53 24.21
CA ARG A 307 -3.79 16.46 23.13
C ARG A 307 -3.65 15.82 21.76
N LEU A 308 -2.54 15.12 21.51
CA LEU A 308 -2.35 14.37 20.26
C LEU A 308 -3.34 13.21 20.12
N ALA A 309 -3.61 12.49 21.21
CA ALA A 309 -4.62 11.43 21.21
C ALA A 309 -6.00 11.98 20.86
N LEU A 310 -6.37 13.15 21.43
CA LEU A 310 -7.63 13.83 21.11
C LEU A 310 -7.70 14.25 19.65
N ALA A 311 -6.66 14.89 19.12
CA ALA A 311 -6.59 15.28 17.70
C ALA A 311 -6.80 14.08 16.77
N ARG A 312 -6.17 12.94 17.09
CA ARG A 312 -6.32 11.70 16.30
C ARG A 312 -7.68 11.05 16.43
N LEU A 313 -8.31 11.12 17.60
CA LEU A 313 -9.69 10.66 17.77
C LEU A 313 -10.66 11.45 16.91
N ILE A 314 -10.49 12.78 16.83
CA ILE A 314 -11.30 13.65 15.96
C ILE A 314 -11.06 13.27 14.50
N LEU A 315 -9.81 13.13 14.08
CA LEU A 315 -9.45 12.75 12.72
C LEU A 315 -9.96 11.35 12.33
N ASP A 316 -9.93 10.39 13.25
CA ASP A 316 -10.43 9.04 12.99
C ASP A 316 -11.93 9.03 12.73
N ALA A 317 -12.68 9.81 13.50
CA ALA A 317 -14.11 9.97 13.28
C ALA A 317 -14.41 10.68 11.95
N LEU A 318 -13.68 11.76 11.64
CA LEU A 318 -13.80 12.46 10.35
C LEU A 318 -13.46 11.55 9.17
N ASP A 319 -12.37 10.77 9.24
CA ASP A 319 -11.95 9.88 8.16
C ASP A 319 -13.00 8.77 7.91
N ALA A 320 -13.61 8.25 8.97
CA ALA A 320 -14.69 7.28 8.85
C ALA A 320 -15.95 7.89 8.17
N HIS A 321 -16.36 9.09 8.56
CA HIS A 321 -17.55 9.76 8.01
C HIS A 321 -17.31 10.18 6.55
N THR A 322 -16.21 10.85 6.28
CA THR A 322 -15.84 11.30 4.93
C THR A 322 -15.57 10.14 3.98
N GLY A 323 -14.89 9.09 4.45
CA GLY A 323 -14.67 7.87 3.70
C GLY A 323 -15.97 7.18 3.27
N ALA A 324 -16.97 7.13 4.13
CA ALA A 324 -18.30 6.60 3.81
C ALA A 324 -19.01 7.40 2.71
N VAL A 325 -18.89 8.74 2.72
CA VAL A 325 -19.44 9.61 1.66
C VAL A 325 -18.71 9.38 0.34
N VAL A 326 -17.39 9.34 0.35
CA VAL A 326 -16.56 9.07 -0.85
C VAL A 326 -16.88 7.71 -1.44
N GLU A 327 -17.05 6.68 -0.62
CA GLU A 327 -17.46 5.35 -1.08
C GLU A 327 -18.86 5.38 -1.72
N THR A 328 -19.82 6.05 -1.07
CA THR A 328 -21.18 6.19 -1.61
C THR A 328 -21.18 6.92 -2.96
N GLU A 329 -20.35 7.95 -3.10
CA GLU A 329 -20.18 8.68 -4.37
C GLU A 329 -19.64 7.77 -5.48
N GLN A 330 -18.71 6.88 -5.17
CA GLN A 330 -18.20 5.88 -6.13
C GLN A 330 -19.31 4.90 -6.54
N VAL A 331 -20.14 4.45 -5.59
CA VAL A 331 -21.32 3.59 -5.89
C VAL A 331 -22.30 4.33 -6.81
N VAL A 332 -22.62 5.59 -6.50
CA VAL A 332 -23.47 6.45 -7.33
C VAL A 332 -22.96 6.52 -8.78
N ARG A 333 -21.66 6.69 -8.98
CA ARG A 333 -21.05 6.71 -10.33
C ARG A 333 -21.19 5.37 -11.04
N VAL A 334 -20.86 4.26 -10.37
CA VAL A 334 -20.98 2.91 -10.94
C VAL A 334 -22.42 2.61 -11.37
N VAL A 335 -23.40 2.91 -10.50
CA VAL A 335 -24.82 2.68 -10.78
C VAL A 335 -25.31 3.61 -11.90
N ARG A 336 -24.89 4.89 -11.90
CA ARG A 336 -25.23 5.83 -12.98
C ARG A 336 -24.79 5.30 -14.35
N ASP A 337 -23.53 4.83 -14.42
CA ASP A 337 -22.97 4.37 -15.67
C ASP A 337 -23.69 3.08 -16.16
N ALA A 338 -23.99 2.15 -15.24
CA ALA A 338 -24.79 0.96 -15.53
C ALA A 338 -26.22 1.30 -15.99
N VAL A 339 -26.92 2.20 -15.27
CA VAL A 339 -28.29 2.64 -15.63
C VAL A 339 -28.29 3.36 -16.99
N ARG A 340 -27.26 4.15 -17.30
CA ARG A 340 -27.11 4.81 -18.60
C ARG A 340 -26.95 3.81 -19.75
N GLU A 341 -26.25 2.72 -19.52
CA GLU A 341 -26.02 1.67 -20.52
C GLU A 341 -27.31 0.91 -20.82
N ILE A 342 -28.10 0.57 -19.80
CA ILE A 342 -29.33 -0.21 -19.95
C ILE A 342 -30.56 0.64 -20.33
N LYS A 343 -30.50 1.97 -20.21
CA LYS A 343 -31.62 2.86 -20.50
C LYS A 343 -32.28 2.64 -21.87
N PRO A 344 -31.53 2.51 -22.99
CA PRO A 344 -32.14 2.29 -24.30
C PRO A 344 -32.98 1.01 -24.38
N ALA A 345 -32.51 -0.08 -23.77
CA ALA A 345 -33.20 -1.38 -23.75
C ALA A 345 -34.53 -1.28 -22.98
N ILE A 346 -34.53 -0.64 -21.82
CA ILE A 346 -35.75 -0.43 -21.03
C ILE A 346 -36.76 0.42 -21.80
N LEU A 347 -36.32 1.53 -22.43
CA LEU A 347 -37.20 2.43 -23.19
C LEU A 347 -37.74 1.77 -24.47
N SER A 348 -37.03 0.80 -25.08
CA SER A 348 -37.54 0.02 -26.20
C SER A 348 -38.57 -1.03 -25.82
N GLY A 349 -38.88 -1.20 -24.51
CA GLY A 349 -39.93 -2.07 -24.02
C GLY A 349 -39.44 -3.40 -23.45
N GLU A 350 -38.13 -3.58 -23.28
CA GLU A 350 -37.59 -4.75 -22.58
C GLU A 350 -38.02 -4.73 -21.09
N SER A 351 -38.05 -5.91 -20.47
CA SER A 351 -38.32 -6.04 -19.04
C SER A 351 -37.27 -5.29 -18.22
N ALA A 352 -37.70 -4.27 -17.48
CA ALA A 352 -36.81 -3.49 -16.65
C ALA A 352 -36.19 -4.34 -15.52
N GLN A 353 -36.95 -5.30 -14.99
CA GLN A 353 -36.44 -6.22 -13.97
C GLN A 353 -35.30 -7.06 -14.51
N ASP A 354 -35.50 -7.77 -15.63
CA ASP A 354 -34.49 -8.66 -16.18
C ASP A 354 -33.23 -7.89 -16.63
N THR A 355 -33.42 -6.69 -17.20
CA THR A 355 -32.33 -5.82 -17.64
C THR A 355 -31.48 -5.31 -16.46
N LEU A 356 -32.12 -4.92 -15.35
CA LEU A 356 -31.43 -4.50 -14.13
C LEU A 356 -30.71 -5.67 -13.44
N GLU A 357 -31.33 -6.86 -13.39
CA GLU A 357 -30.70 -8.07 -12.85
C GLU A 357 -29.48 -8.48 -13.68
N GLY A 358 -29.57 -8.36 -15.01
CA GLY A 358 -28.45 -8.57 -15.93
C GLY A 358 -27.29 -7.59 -15.65
N ALA A 359 -27.59 -6.29 -15.46
CA ALA A 359 -26.60 -5.28 -15.12
C ALA A 359 -25.97 -5.53 -13.74
N SER A 360 -26.76 -5.96 -12.75
CA SER A 360 -26.26 -6.36 -11.43
C SER A 360 -25.28 -7.54 -11.54
N CYS A 361 -25.64 -8.56 -12.31
CA CYS A 361 -24.77 -9.70 -12.57
C CYS A 361 -23.44 -9.29 -13.24
N ALA A 362 -23.48 -8.40 -14.22
CA ALA A 362 -22.30 -7.86 -14.89
C ALA A 362 -21.35 -7.13 -13.93
N LEU A 363 -21.88 -6.32 -12.99
CA LEU A 363 -21.06 -5.67 -11.97
C LEU A 363 -20.42 -6.68 -11.01
N MET A 364 -21.13 -7.74 -10.62
CA MET A 364 -20.58 -8.80 -9.78
C MET A 364 -19.48 -9.60 -10.51
N GLN A 365 -19.67 -9.91 -11.79
CA GLN A 365 -18.65 -10.57 -12.61
C GLN A 365 -17.40 -9.71 -12.75
N ARG A 366 -17.56 -8.40 -12.96
CA ARG A 366 -16.43 -7.47 -12.99
C ARG A 366 -15.68 -7.45 -11.68
N ALA A 367 -16.38 -7.36 -10.54
CA ALA A 367 -15.76 -7.43 -9.23
C ALA A 367 -14.98 -8.74 -9.03
N ALA A 368 -15.50 -9.88 -9.49
CA ALA A 368 -14.83 -11.17 -9.39
C ALA A 368 -13.56 -11.25 -10.26
N LEU A 369 -13.61 -10.68 -11.47
CA LEU A 369 -12.43 -10.60 -12.35
C LEU A 369 -11.34 -9.71 -11.76
N ASP A 370 -11.71 -8.52 -11.27
CA ASP A 370 -10.76 -7.61 -10.64
C ASP A 370 -10.17 -8.20 -9.34
N GLU A 371 -10.95 -9.00 -8.60
CA GLU A 371 -10.48 -9.73 -7.41
C GLU A 371 -9.43 -10.79 -7.77
N LYS A 372 -9.67 -11.58 -8.81
CA LYS A 372 -8.69 -12.53 -9.35
C LYS A 372 -7.41 -11.85 -9.82
N ALA A 373 -7.53 -10.66 -10.41
CA ALA A 373 -6.40 -9.82 -10.80
C ALA A 373 -5.68 -9.14 -9.60
N GLY A 374 -6.06 -9.47 -8.36
CA GLY A 374 -5.43 -8.96 -7.15
C GLY A 374 -5.87 -7.55 -6.71
N ALA A 375 -7.01 -7.07 -7.20
CA ALA A 375 -7.54 -5.79 -6.77
C ALA A 375 -7.92 -5.80 -5.28
N HIS A 376 -7.59 -4.72 -4.58
CA HIS A 376 -7.90 -4.59 -3.15
C HIS A 376 -9.42 -4.53 -2.91
N ALA A 377 -9.89 -5.15 -1.80
CA ALA A 377 -11.31 -5.21 -1.44
C ALA A 377 -12.05 -3.86 -1.49
N LYS A 378 -11.38 -2.75 -1.12
CA LYS A 378 -11.94 -1.39 -1.24
C LYS A 378 -12.32 -1.00 -2.68
N LYS A 379 -11.56 -1.42 -3.70
CA LYS A 379 -11.88 -1.15 -5.11
C LYS A 379 -13.05 -1.97 -5.62
N LEU A 380 -13.28 -3.15 -5.05
CA LEU A 380 -14.36 -4.06 -5.44
C LEU A 380 -15.69 -3.69 -4.80
N ARG A 381 -15.65 -3.07 -3.63
CA ARG A 381 -16.84 -2.77 -2.83
C ARG A 381 -17.87 -1.87 -3.56
N PRO A 382 -17.49 -0.81 -4.30
CA PRO A 382 -18.46 -0.03 -5.08
C PRO A 382 -19.22 -0.84 -6.14
N TYR A 383 -18.58 -1.80 -6.79
CA TYR A 383 -19.24 -2.69 -7.76
C TYR A 383 -20.22 -3.63 -7.06
N ARG A 384 -19.82 -4.23 -5.93
CA ARG A 384 -20.70 -5.12 -5.14
C ARG A 384 -21.91 -4.37 -4.58
N LEU A 385 -21.72 -3.17 -3.99
CA LEU A 385 -22.81 -2.33 -3.51
C LEU A 385 -23.68 -1.80 -4.67
N GLY A 386 -23.08 -1.43 -5.79
CA GLY A 386 -23.80 -1.02 -6.99
C GLY A 386 -24.69 -2.13 -7.53
N ALA A 387 -24.21 -3.38 -7.55
CA ALA A 387 -25.00 -4.55 -7.90
C ALA A 387 -26.21 -4.74 -6.96
N THR A 388 -26.00 -4.57 -5.65
CA THR A 388 -27.10 -4.61 -4.66
C THR A 388 -28.16 -3.54 -4.95
N TRP A 389 -27.76 -2.29 -5.23
CA TRP A 389 -28.71 -1.22 -5.57
C TRP A 389 -29.49 -1.53 -6.86
N LEU A 390 -28.82 -2.06 -7.89
CA LEU A 390 -29.50 -2.45 -9.13
C LEU A 390 -30.51 -3.57 -8.88
N SER A 391 -30.21 -4.53 -8.02
CA SER A 391 -31.15 -5.59 -7.63
C SER A 391 -32.35 -5.03 -6.83
N GLU A 392 -32.13 -4.05 -5.95
CA GLU A 392 -33.20 -3.35 -5.26
C GLU A 392 -34.10 -2.58 -6.24
N PHE A 393 -33.51 -1.93 -7.26
CA PHE A 393 -34.28 -1.23 -8.31
C PHE A 393 -35.04 -2.24 -9.18
N ALA A 394 -34.46 -3.41 -9.47
CA ALA A 394 -35.14 -4.50 -10.17
C ALA A 394 -36.38 -4.97 -9.39
N GLY A 395 -36.23 -5.18 -8.07
CA GLY A 395 -37.35 -5.53 -7.19
C GLY A 395 -38.47 -4.48 -7.18
N ALA A 396 -38.12 -3.18 -7.25
CA ALA A 396 -39.08 -2.10 -7.32
C ALA A 396 -39.84 -2.01 -8.66
N CYS A 397 -39.25 -2.53 -9.74
CA CYS A 397 -39.86 -2.62 -11.07
C CYS A 397 -40.60 -3.94 -11.30
N GLY A 398 -40.40 -4.97 -10.45
CA GLY A 398 -41.06 -6.25 -10.48
C GLY A 398 -42.41 -6.21 -9.75
N GLY A 399 -43.35 -7.07 -10.13
CA GLY A 399 -44.67 -7.22 -9.52
C GLY A 399 -45.60 -8.00 -10.42
N GLU A 400 -46.90 -8.09 -10.06
CA GLU A 400 -47.93 -8.77 -10.88
C GLU A 400 -48.07 -8.22 -12.32
N ARG A 401 -47.58 -6.97 -12.54
CA ARG A 401 -47.37 -6.37 -13.86
C ARG A 401 -45.94 -5.80 -13.91
N ALA A 402 -45.05 -6.53 -14.55
CA ALA A 402 -43.70 -6.06 -14.80
C ALA A 402 -43.71 -4.70 -15.52
N LEU A 403 -43.03 -3.71 -14.97
CA LEU A 403 -42.93 -2.37 -15.55
C LEU A 403 -41.97 -2.38 -16.72
N SER A 404 -42.31 -1.65 -17.78
CA SER A 404 -41.43 -1.44 -18.95
C SER A 404 -41.54 0.00 -19.48
N GLY A 405 -40.64 0.40 -20.33
CA GLY A 405 -40.64 1.71 -20.95
C GLY A 405 -40.45 2.88 -19.99
N GLU A 406 -41.09 4.02 -20.29
CA GLU A 406 -40.94 5.26 -19.51
C GLU A 406 -41.41 5.13 -18.05
N THR A 407 -42.41 4.29 -17.78
CA THR A 407 -42.94 4.07 -16.44
C THR A 407 -41.90 3.39 -15.56
N ALA A 408 -41.26 2.34 -16.05
CA ALA A 408 -40.18 1.66 -15.35
C ALA A 408 -38.98 2.60 -15.11
N PHE A 409 -38.60 3.33 -16.16
CA PHE A 409 -37.49 4.26 -16.05
C PHE A 409 -37.71 5.36 -15.02
N SER A 410 -38.94 5.87 -14.91
CA SER A 410 -39.29 6.88 -13.88
C SER A 410 -39.18 6.35 -12.45
N VAL A 411 -39.45 5.05 -12.21
CA VAL A 411 -39.26 4.40 -10.92
C VAL A 411 -37.74 4.30 -10.60
N ILE A 412 -36.95 3.88 -11.56
CA ILE A 412 -35.45 3.78 -11.44
C ILE A 412 -34.85 5.15 -11.15
N GLU A 413 -35.27 6.18 -11.92
CA GLU A 413 -34.79 7.55 -11.76
C GLU A 413 -35.13 8.11 -10.37
N ARG A 414 -36.30 7.82 -9.85
CA ARG A 414 -36.71 8.24 -8.50
C ARG A 414 -35.87 7.55 -7.43
N ALA A 415 -35.68 6.24 -7.54
CA ALA A 415 -34.88 5.48 -6.59
C ALA A 415 -33.41 5.94 -6.60
N TYR A 416 -32.82 6.12 -7.78
CA TYR A 416 -31.48 6.66 -7.94
C TYR A 416 -31.33 8.07 -7.37
N SER A 417 -32.29 8.98 -7.68
CA SER A 417 -32.27 10.36 -7.19
C SER A 417 -32.39 10.44 -5.66
N ALA A 418 -33.10 9.51 -5.04
CA ALA A 418 -33.20 9.42 -3.57
C ALA A 418 -31.79 9.09 -2.97
N ARG A 419 -31.07 8.15 -3.55
CA ARG A 419 -29.70 7.82 -3.10
C ARG A 419 -28.72 8.98 -3.29
N VAL A 420 -28.81 9.69 -4.41
CA VAL A 420 -27.99 10.89 -4.66
C VAL A 420 -28.29 11.99 -3.64
N ARG A 421 -29.57 12.19 -3.28
CA ARG A 421 -29.96 13.19 -2.27
C ARG A 421 -29.39 12.83 -0.90
N GLU A 422 -29.56 11.59 -0.47
CA GLU A 422 -28.98 11.09 0.79
C GLU A 422 -27.45 11.29 0.84
N MET A 423 -26.75 10.99 -0.24
CA MET A 423 -25.29 11.21 -0.33
C MET A 423 -24.93 12.70 -0.20
N LYS A 424 -25.70 13.61 -0.85
CA LYS A 424 -25.48 15.06 -0.74
C LYS A 424 -25.70 15.57 0.68
N GLU A 425 -26.77 15.18 1.34
CA GLU A 425 -27.06 15.57 2.73
C GLU A 425 -25.96 15.11 3.68
N ARG A 426 -25.43 13.90 3.47
CA ARG A 426 -24.27 13.39 4.23
C ARG A 426 -23.00 14.17 3.92
N SER A 427 -22.76 14.55 2.67
CA SER A 427 -21.58 15.34 2.30
C SER A 427 -21.59 16.73 2.93
N GLU A 428 -22.75 17.40 2.99
CA GLU A 428 -22.92 18.68 3.67
C GLU A 428 -22.71 18.57 5.18
N THR A 429 -23.13 17.45 5.76
CA THR A 429 -22.90 17.17 7.18
C THR A 429 -21.41 16.97 7.46
N CYS A 430 -20.71 16.18 6.65
CA CYS A 430 -19.26 15.99 6.79
C CYS A 430 -18.47 17.29 6.58
N ALA A 431 -18.89 18.16 5.66
CA ALA A 431 -18.25 19.47 5.48
C ALA A 431 -18.32 20.30 6.76
N ARG A 432 -19.52 20.35 7.39
CA ARG A 432 -19.70 21.05 8.69
C ARG A 432 -18.88 20.41 9.82
N GLU A 433 -18.82 19.08 9.87
CA GLU A 433 -18.00 18.37 10.85
C GLU A 433 -16.52 18.71 10.73
N ILE A 434 -16.01 18.85 9.49
CA ILE A 434 -14.64 19.29 9.24
C ILE A 434 -14.40 20.71 9.76
N GLU A 435 -15.29 21.65 9.45
CA GLU A 435 -15.22 23.02 9.95
C GLU A 435 -15.24 23.09 11.48
N CYS A 436 -16.14 22.32 12.12
CA CYS A 436 -16.22 22.24 13.58
C CYS A 436 -14.93 21.65 14.19
N ALA A 437 -14.35 20.63 13.57
CA ALA A 437 -13.13 20.01 14.05
C ALA A 437 -11.93 20.97 13.98
N PHE A 438 -11.72 21.64 12.83
CA PHE A 438 -10.67 22.65 12.70
C PHE A 438 -10.88 23.80 13.67
N GLY A 439 -12.12 24.33 13.77
CA GLY A 439 -12.45 25.40 14.72
C GLY A 439 -12.28 24.98 16.19
N PHE A 440 -12.50 23.71 16.54
CA PHE A 440 -12.23 23.21 17.88
C PHE A 440 -10.73 23.15 18.16
N VAL A 441 -9.92 22.62 17.24
CA VAL A 441 -8.46 22.50 17.37
C VAL A 441 -7.83 23.89 17.46
N GLU A 442 -8.21 24.81 16.57
CA GLU A 442 -7.74 26.20 16.57
C GLU A 442 -8.11 26.93 17.86
N GLY A 443 -9.38 26.91 18.23
CA GLY A 443 -9.88 27.58 19.42
C GLY A 443 -9.36 27.01 20.75
N THR A 444 -8.88 25.76 20.74
CA THR A 444 -8.37 25.08 21.94
C THR A 444 -6.84 25.15 22.04
N PHE A 445 -6.13 24.91 20.96
CA PHE A 445 -4.65 24.79 20.94
C PHE A 445 -3.96 25.93 20.19
N GLY A 446 -4.72 26.78 19.49
CA GLY A 446 -4.18 27.80 18.60
C GLY A 446 -3.55 27.20 17.34
N ASN A 447 -2.84 28.04 16.57
CA ASN A 447 -2.12 27.62 15.34
C ASN A 447 -0.71 27.07 15.67
N GLY A 448 -0.63 26.21 16.71
CA GLY A 448 0.61 25.59 17.17
C GLY A 448 0.93 24.25 16.51
N ARG A 449 1.78 23.47 17.20
CA ARG A 449 2.23 22.14 16.74
C ARG A 449 1.07 21.16 16.55
N GLU A 450 0.04 21.25 17.41
CA GLU A 450 -1.15 20.40 17.34
C GLU A 450 -1.95 20.66 16.07
N MET A 451 -2.12 21.91 15.65
CA MET A 451 -2.80 22.26 14.39
C MET A 451 -2.01 21.80 13.16
N VAL A 452 -0.69 21.98 13.18
CA VAL A 452 0.18 21.51 12.09
C VAL A 452 0.09 19.98 11.93
N ALA A 453 0.17 19.25 13.05
CA ALA A 453 0.02 17.78 13.05
C ALA A 453 -1.37 17.35 12.58
N PHE A 454 -2.43 18.02 13.05
CA PHE A 454 -3.81 17.75 12.66
C PHE A 454 -4.03 17.94 11.16
N THR A 455 -3.57 19.05 10.60
CA THR A 455 -3.72 19.36 9.17
C THR A 455 -2.90 18.39 8.29
N ALA A 456 -1.68 18.07 8.70
CA ALA A 456 -0.83 17.11 8.00
C ALA A 456 -1.45 15.69 7.99
N GLU A 457 -1.96 15.24 9.14
CA GLU A 457 -2.62 13.93 9.23
C GLU A 457 -3.98 13.90 8.49
N PHE A 458 -4.73 15.01 8.47
CA PHE A 458 -5.95 15.16 7.67
C PHE A 458 -5.66 14.96 6.17
N ALA A 459 -4.59 15.56 5.67
CA ALA A 459 -4.15 15.41 4.27
C ALA A 459 -3.65 14.00 3.93
N ALA A 460 -3.05 13.31 4.89
CA ALA A 460 -2.47 11.99 4.69
C ALA A 460 -3.51 10.84 4.74
N ARG A 461 -4.66 11.06 5.39
CA ARG A 461 -5.73 10.05 5.50
C ARG A 461 -6.53 9.96 4.21
N GLU A 462 -6.90 8.76 3.82
CA GLU A 462 -7.55 8.51 2.53
C GLU A 462 -8.95 9.13 2.44
N GLY A 463 -9.79 8.95 3.46
CA GLY A 463 -11.17 9.44 3.48
C GLY A 463 -11.24 10.96 3.46
N THR A 464 -10.54 11.62 4.38
CA THR A 464 -10.54 13.10 4.49
C THR A 464 -9.89 13.77 3.27
N SER A 465 -8.76 13.23 2.78
CA SER A 465 -8.07 13.76 1.59
C SER A 465 -8.90 13.63 0.32
N GLN A 466 -9.50 12.47 0.08
CA GLN A 466 -10.38 12.27 -1.08
C GLN A 466 -11.65 13.12 -0.99
N PHE A 467 -12.22 13.27 0.21
CA PHE A 467 -13.38 14.12 0.42
C PHE A 467 -13.04 15.58 0.10
N ALA A 468 -11.99 16.13 0.68
CA ALA A 468 -11.54 17.50 0.42
C ALA A 468 -11.26 17.77 -1.07
N SER A 469 -10.65 16.78 -1.76
CA SER A 469 -10.40 16.88 -3.20
C SER A 469 -11.65 16.90 -4.06
N ARG A 470 -12.73 16.21 -3.66
CA ARG A 470 -13.97 16.03 -4.47
C ARG A 470 -15.06 17.03 -4.14
N PHE A 471 -15.21 17.37 -2.85
CA PHE A 471 -16.29 18.22 -2.33
C PHE A 471 -15.81 19.60 -1.87
N GLY A 472 -14.48 19.78 -1.74
CA GLY A 472 -13.88 20.99 -1.18
C GLY A 472 -13.87 20.99 0.36
N SER A 473 -13.03 21.86 0.94
CA SER A 473 -13.03 22.17 2.38
C SER A 473 -12.28 23.50 2.56
N ASP A 474 -13.01 24.55 2.93
CA ASP A 474 -12.41 25.87 3.13
C ASP A 474 -11.48 25.87 4.34
N ALA A 475 -11.88 25.25 5.45
CA ALA A 475 -11.06 25.13 6.65
C ALA A 475 -9.72 24.41 6.37
N TYR A 476 -9.74 23.30 5.63
CA TYR A 476 -8.50 22.61 5.24
C TYR A 476 -7.64 23.48 4.31
N THR A 477 -8.24 24.20 3.36
CA THR A 477 -7.51 25.04 2.41
C THR A 477 -6.84 26.22 3.11
N GLU A 478 -7.47 26.80 4.11
CA GLU A 478 -6.94 27.89 4.90
C GLU A 478 -5.71 27.46 5.73
N HIS A 479 -5.87 26.41 6.53
CA HIS A 479 -4.77 25.89 7.36
C HIS A 479 -3.70 25.11 6.58
N GLY A 480 -4.04 24.54 5.42
CA GLY A 480 -3.10 23.82 4.55
C GLY A 480 -2.01 24.71 3.96
N LYS A 481 -2.28 25.98 3.73
CA LYS A 481 -1.28 26.96 3.26
C LYS A 481 -0.17 27.18 4.28
N ASP A 482 -0.52 27.23 5.55
CA ASP A 482 0.42 27.43 6.66
C ASP A 482 1.32 26.19 6.86
N VAL A 483 0.76 24.98 6.69
CA VAL A 483 1.52 23.73 6.76
C VAL A 483 2.50 23.57 5.60
N LEU A 484 2.09 23.92 4.37
CA LEU A 484 2.96 23.90 3.21
C LEU A 484 4.10 24.90 3.35
N ALA A 485 3.83 26.08 3.89
CA ALA A 485 4.86 27.09 4.17
C ALA A 485 5.83 26.60 5.26
N ALA A 486 5.33 25.98 6.34
CA ALA A 486 6.15 25.44 7.42
C ALA A 486 6.97 24.21 7.00
N SER A 487 6.41 23.32 6.19
CA SER A 487 7.12 22.13 5.69
C SER A 487 8.21 22.53 4.68
N GLY A 488 7.93 23.48 3.79
CA GLY A 488 8.91 24.01 2.85
C GLY A 488 10.09 24.70 3.54
N GLN A 489 9.85 25.47 4.59
CA GLN A 489 10.91 26.07 5.40
C GLN A 489 11.74 25.00 6.13
N SER A 490 11.12 23.98 6.72
CA SER A 490 11.83 22.91 7.44
C SER A 490 12.70 22.06 6.49
N ASP A 491 12.22 21.78 5.27
CA ASP A 491 13.01 21.03 4.27
C ASP A 491 14.13 21.88 3.68
N LEU A 492 13.89 23.17 3.48
CA LEU A 492 14.91 24.15 3.07
C LEU A 492 15.99 24.32 4.14
N GLU A 493 15.59 24.41 5.43
CA GLU A 493 16.53 24.47 6.56
C GLU A 493 17.36 23.20 6.70
N LYS A 494 16.75 22.01 6.52
CA LYS A 494 17.49 20.74 6.51
C LYS A 494 18.48 20.68 5.36
N ARG A 495 18.10 21.12 4.16
CA ARG A 495 18.98 21.18 2.99
C ARG A 495 20.10 22.21 3.18
N LEU A 496 19.82 23.36 3.77
CA LEU A 496 20.83 24.37 4.08
C LEU A 496 21.83 23.89 5.14
N ARG A 497 21.37 23.15 6.16
CA ARG A 497 22.25 22.53 7.18
C ARG A 497 23.07 21.36 6.64
N ALA A 498 22.61 20.69 5.60
CA ALA A 498 23.32 19.61 4.93
C ALA A 498 24.36 20.12 3.90
N ILE A 499 24.36 21.40 3.58
CA ILE A 499 25.39 22.01 2.73
C ILE A 499 26.62 22.28 3.61
N ASP A 500 27.62 21.45 3.44
CA ASP A 500 28.94 21.69 4.04
C ASP A 500 29.63 22.84 3.30
N LEU A 501 29.48 24.05 3.87
CA LEU A 501 30.05 25.27 3.30
C LEU A 501 31.58 25.24 3.27
N ASP A 502 32.21 24.50 4.18
CA ASP A 502 33.67 24.36 4.21
C ASP A 502 34.17 23.44 3.09
N ALA A 503 33.40 22.38 2.76
CA ALA A 503 33.69 21.52 1.62
C ALA A 503 33.48 22.24 0.27
N LEU A 504 32.47 23.12 0.17
CA LEU A 504 32.26 23.95 -1.03
C LEU A 504 33.35 25.02 -1.18
N ALA A 505 33.81 25.64 -0.08
CA ALA A 505 34.87 26.63 -0.11
C ALA A 505 36.22 26.01 -0.52
N THR A 506 36.52 24.79 -0.03
CA THR A 506 37.74 24.04 -0.43
C THR A 506 37.70 23.61 -1.88
N ALA A 507 36.53 23.14 -2.39
CA ALA A 507 36.37 22.76 -3.80
C ALA A 507 36.52 23.97 -4.75
N ASP A 508 36.01 25.15 -4.37
CA ASP A 508 36.15 26.39 -5.15
C ASP A 508 37.60 26.90 -5.15
N GLU A 509 38.32 26.72 -4.05
CA GLU A 509 39.75 27.06 -3.95
C GLU A 509 40.63 26.13 -4.77
N GLU A 510 40.32 24.83 -4.79
CA GLU A 510 40.99 23.83 -5.64
C GLU A 510 40.70 24.06 -7.14
N ALA A 511 39.44 24.41 -7.48
CA ALA A 511 39.06 24.75 -8.85
C ALA A 511 39.80 26.02 -9.34
N ARG A 512 39.92 27.05 -8.49
CA ARG A 512 40.69 28.29 -8.80
C ARG A 512 42.19 28.00 -8.92
N LYS A 513 42.75 27.12 -8.07
CA LYS A 513 44.16 26.70 -8.19
C LYS A 513 44.43 25.88 -9.47
N ALA A 514 43.48 25.04 -9.88
CA ALA A 514 43.54 24.30 -11.12
C ALA A 514 43.43 25.18 -12.37
N GLU A 515 42.59 26.23 -12.35
CA GLU A 515 42.50 27.23 -13.42
C GLU A 515 43.71 28.12 -13.48
N ALA A 516 44.28 28.53 -12.34
CA ALA A 516 45.55 29.32 -12.29
C ALA A 516 46.73 28.52 -12.83
N SER A 517 46.79 27.23 -12.53
CA SER A 517 47.83 26.30 -13.05
C SER A 517 47.68 26.10 -14.57
N LYS A 518 46.48 26.04 -15.11
CA LYS A 518 46.25 25.98 -16.57
C LYS A 518 46.65 27.28 -17.31
N LYS A 519 46.51 28.44 -16.67
CA LYS A 519 46.92 29.73 -17.21
C LYS A 519 48.42 29.95 -17.16
N SER A 520 49.15 29.31 -16.22
CA SER A 520 50.61 29.41 -16.14
C SER A 520 51.36 28.48 -17.09
N CYS A 521 50.70 27.45 -17.65
CA CYS A 521 51.28 26.59 -18.72
C CYS A 521 51.01 27.07 -20.16
N GLY A 522 50.39 28.23 -20.32
CA GLY A 522 50.15 28.85 -21.62
C GLY A 522 51.25 29.85 -22.01
N CYS A 523 52.50 29.44 -22.07
CA CYS A 523 53.58 30.23 -22.65
C CYS A 523 54.14 29.51 -23.86
N GLY A 524 53.78 29.95 -25.05
CA GLY A 524 54.63 30.60 -25.99
C GLY A 524 55.41 29.63 -26.90
N SER A 525 54.90 29.53 -28.12
CA SER A 525 55.70 29.39 -29.33
C SER A 525 57.21 29.22 -29.12
N CYS A 526 57.74 28.06 -29.47
CA CYS A 526 59.07 27.92 -30.06
C CYS A 526 58.94 27.25 -31.42
N SER A 527 58.92 28.08 -32.43
CA SER A 527 59.35 27.74 -33.78
C SER A 527 60.86 27.51 -33.75
N GLY A 528 61.35 26.37 -34.30
CA GLY A 528 62.70 26.23 -34.79
C GLY A 528 63.56 25.17 -34.10
N CYS A 529 63.56 23.97 -34.57
CA CYS A 529 64.60 23.15 -35.20
C CYS A 529 64.07 21.78 -35.46
#